data_216cd05dabf601a66bdec0ccf0bbbfeb
#
_entry.id   216cd05dabf601a66bdec0ccf0bbbfeb
#
_cell.length_a   1.000
_cell.length_b   1.000
_cell.length_c   1.000
_cell.angle_alpha   90.00
_cell.angle_beta   90.00
_cell.angle_gamma   90.00
#
_symmetry.space_group_name_H-M   'P 1'
#
loop_
_entity.id
_entity.type
_entity.pdbx_description
1 polymer ?
#
loop_
_entity_poly.entity_id
_entity_poly.type
_entity_poly.pdbx_seq_one_letter_code
_entity_poly.pdbx_strand_id
1 'polypeptide(L)'
;RALQWENLGVLAPFDMNKISNLGNVNPGMVAVGERDWNFGGKGSHWVPQLWGTESISWRTDKWTPDGLPSFGDIWEPNPGIDGAFMMGRTYSMMTGCGIWMHHQGKMDFWSSYKDDDTMRKNWQTITDYCISKKANLVKFWSGADPQKQGFTSDGVVVGQTWDGPIVSMMKAGEPVAYQTTDEGALAWVDGITLSAKAENIDEAYELINYSFTPEVGGMTINEIGYNSAVIGASDFYSDATKAISQAVYPGDTASKLNPWPPEPPWYADCLLYTSPSPRDWTIS
;
A
#
# COMPACT_ATOMS: atom_id res chain seq x y z
N ARG A 1 4.41 -3.04 -11.87
CA ARG A 1 5.55 -2.17 -12.27
C ARG A 1 6.75 -2.95 -12.78
N ALA A 2 6.90 -4.23 -12.40
CA ALA A 2 8.02 -5.07 -12.87
C ALA A 2 8.20 -5.01 -14.41
N LEU A 3 7.12 -5.17 -15.17
CA LEU A 3 7.14 -5.13 -16.64
C LEU A 3 7.68 -3.81 -17.23
N GLN A 4 7.53 -2.69 -16.52
CA GLN A 4 8.08 -1.40 -16.97
C GLN A 4 9.61 -1.36 -16.86
N TRP A 5 10.17 -2.03 -15.86
CA TRP A 5 11.61 -2.07 -15.62
C TRP A 5 12.35 -3.07 -16.49
N GLU A 6 11.68 -4.16 -16.89
CA GLU A 6 12.27 -5.20 -17.74
C GLU A 6 12.87 -4.64 -19.03
N ASN A 7 12.08 -3.77 -19.72
CA ASN A 7 12.47 -3.21 -21.01
C ASN A 7 13.55 -2.13 -20.92
N LEU A 8 13.85 -1.60 -19.72
CA LEU A 8 14.82 -0.52 -19.56
C LEU A 8 16.25 -1.03 -19.44
N GLY A 9 16.47 -2.30 -19.08
CA GLY A 9 17.79 -2.88 -18.90
C GLY A 9 18.66 -2.21 -17.83
N VAL A 10 18.03 -1.53 -16.88
CA VAL A 10 18.73 -0.76 -15.84
C VAL A 10 18.99 -1.55 -14.56
N LEU A 11 18.43 -2.76 -14.45
CA LEU A 11 18.60 -3.65 -13.32
C LEU A 11 19.45 -4.87 -13.71
N ALA A 12 20.24 -5.34 -12.74
CA ALA A 12 20.97 -6.61 -12.83
C ALA A 12 20.22 -7.71 -12.04
N PRO A 13 20.27 -8.98 -12.48
CA PRO A 13 19.76 -10.09 -11.68
C PRO A 13 20.62 -10.30 -10.45
N PHE A 14 20.00 -10.71 -9.36
CA PHE A 14 20.71 -11.14 -8.17
C PHE A 14 21.31 -12.54 -8.33
N ASP A 15 22.51 -12.72 -7.84
CA ASP A 15 23.03 -14.06 -7.48
C ASP A 15 22.47 -14.42 -6.10
N MET A 16 21.38 -15.20 -6.09
CA MET A 16 20.68 -15.57 -4.86
C MET A 16 21.57 -16.39 -3.90
N ASN A 17 22.66 -17.03 -4.40
CA ASN A 17 23.62 -17.76 -3.53
C ASN A 17 24.47 -16.79 -2.68
N LYS A 18 24.61 -15.53 -3.10
CA LYS A 18 25.30 -14.49 -2.31
C LYS A 18 24.42 -13.89 -1.22
N ILE A 19 23.11 -14.19 -1.21
CA ILE A 19 22.18 -13.72 -0.18
C ILE A 19 22.02 -14.82 0.87
N SER A 20 23.00 -14.98 1.73
CA SER A 20 23.07 -16.04 2.74
C SER A 20 21.91 -16.01 3.74
N ASN A 21 21.34 -14.83 3.99
CA ASN A 21 20.22 -14.61 4.90
C ASN A 21 18.84 -14.64 4.21
N LEU A 22 18.77 -15.01 2.92
CA LEU A 22 17.50 -15.11 2.19
C LEU A 22 16.49 -16.07 2.87
N GLY A 23 16.98 -17.12 3.53
CA GLY A 23 16.15 -18.06 4.29
C GLY A 23 15.39 -17.42 5.47
N ASN A 24 15.79 -16.23 5.91
CA ASN A 24 15.07 -15.48 6.94
C ASN A 24 13.90 -14.67 6.35
N VAL A 25 13.80 -14.53 5.03
CA VAL A 25 12.76 -13.72 4.39
C VAL A 25 11.53 -14.59 4.12
N ASN A 26 10.35 -14.00 4.25
CA ASN A 26 9.09 -14.68 3.98
C ASN A 26 9.09 -15.30 2.57
N PRO A 27 8.97 -16.64 2.46
CA PRO A 27 9.10 -17.34 1.18
C PRO A 27 8.02 -16.97 0.18
N GLY A 28 6.81 -16.61 0.64
CA GLY A 28 5.74 -16.13 -0.24
C GLY A 28 6.09 -14.80 -0.90
N MET A 29 6.82 -13.91 -0.20
CA MET A 29 7.30 -12.66 -0.76
C MET A 29 8.50 -12.86 -1.69
N VAL A 30 9.41 -13.78 -1.36
CA VAL A 30 10.52 -14.17 -2.25
C VAL A 30 9.98 -14.71 -3.58
N ALA A 31 8.94 -15.54 -3.53
CA ALA A 31 8.30 -16.10 -4.73
C ALA A 31 7.71 -15.02 -5.67
N VAL A 32 7.31 -13.84 -5.14
CA VAL A 32 6.92 -12.70 -5.97
C VAL A 32 8.08 -12.22 -6.85
N GLY A 33 9.29 -12.13 -6.29
CA GLY A 33 10.50 -11.77 -7.04
C GLY A 33 10.80 -12.78 -8.15
N GLU A 34 10.71 -14.06 -7.85
CA GLU A 34 10.96 -15.12 -8.83
C GLU A 34 9.92 -15.16 -9.95
N ARG A 35 8.66 -14.87 -9.62
CA ARG A 35 7.56 -14.88 -10.59
C ARG A 35 7.52 -13.61 -11.46
N ASP A 36 7.62 -12.44 -10.83
CA ASP A 36 7.28 -11.16 -11.48
C ASP A 36 8.53 -10.36 -11.88
N TRP A 37 9.70 -10.64 -11.30
CA TRP A 37 10.95 -9.92 -11.53
C TRP A 37 12.06 -10.77 -12.14
N ASN A 38 11.73 -11.95 -12.64
CA ASN A 38 12.68 -12.84 -13.34
C ASN A 38 12.76 -12.50 -14.83
N PHE A 39 13.38 -11.37 -15.13
CA PHE A 39 13.43 -10.83 -16.49
C PHE A 39 14.27 -11.70 -17.43
N GLY A 40 13.63 -12.16 -18.49
CA GLY A 40 14.28 -13.01 -19.49
C GLY A 40 14.83 -14.35 -18.96
N GLY A 41 14.33 -14.83 -17.81
CA GLY A 41 14.77 -16.09 -17.19
C GLY A 41 16.18 -16.05 -16.60
N LYS A 42 16.71 -14.83 -16.31
CA LYS A 42 18.09 -14.63 -15.81
C LYS A 42 18.19 -14.66 -14.29
N GLY A 43 17.11 -14.92 -13.57
CA GLY A 43 17.01 -14.82 -12.11
C GLY A 43 16.27 -13.55 -11.67
N SER A 44 15.94 -13.49 -10.39
CA SER A 44 15.21 -12.35 -9.86
C SER A 44 16.05 -11.07 -9.86
N HIS A 45 15.46 -9.98 -10.31
CA HIS A 45 16.05 -8.63 -10.26
C HIS A 45 15.57 -7.84 -9.05
N TRP A 46 14.89 -8.49 -8.12
CA TRP A 46 14.30 -7.88 -6.94
C TRP A 46 14.27 -8.89 -5.79
N VAL A 47 14.51 -8.42 -4.58
CA VAL A 47 14.34 -9.19 -3.33
C VAL A 47 13.50 -8.40 -2.34
N PRO A 48 12.53 -9.02 -1.63
CA PRO A 48 11.63 -8.30 -0.73
C PRO A 48 12.36 -7.83 0.52
N GLN A 49 12.01 -6.65 1.02
CA GLN A 49 12.57 -6.08 2.24
C GLN A 49 11.51 -5.77 3.29
N LEU A 50 10.44 -5.10 2.87
CA LEU A 50 9.36 -4.70 3.74
C LEU A 50 8.02 -4.74 3.00
N TRP A 51 6.94 -4.67 3.76
CA TRP A 51 5.59 -4.59 3.22
C TRP A 51 4.76 -3.60 4.03
N GLY A 52 3.71 -3.14 3.44
CA GLY A 52 2.76 -2.25 4.07
C GLY A 52 1.39 -2.39 3.46
N THR A 53 0.49 -1.59 3.99
CA THR A 53 -0.91 -1.57 3.58
C THR A 53 -1.38 -0.15 3.28
N GLU A 54 -2.44 -0.07 2.48
CA GLU A 54 -3.21 1.14 2.28
C GLU A 54 -4.64 0.86 2.69
N SER A 55 -5.13 1.60 3.69
CA SER A 55 -6.43 1.39 4.30
C SER A 55 -6.96 2.69 4.91
N ILE A 56 -7.85 2.60 5.89
CA ILE A 56 -8.53 3.75 6.49
C ILE A 56 -7.81 4.25 7.72
N SER A 57 -7.63 5.56 7.76
CA SER A 57 -7.14 6.32 8.91
C SER A 57 -8.14 7.37 9.34
N TRP A 58 -8.14 7.73 10.60
CA TRP A 58 -9.04 8.76 11.12
C TRP A 58 -8.48 9.50 12.32
N ARG A 59 -9.09 10.66 12.60
CA ARG A 59 -8.89 11.44 13.83
C ARG A 59 -9.72 10.83 14.94
N THR A 60 -9.08 10.28 15.96
CA THR A 60 -9.76 9.62 17.10
C THR A 60 -10.52 10.58 18.01
N ASP A 61 -10.15 11.86 17.98
CA ASP A 61 -10.84 12.94 18.69
C ASP A 61 -12.05 13.52 17.94
N LYS A 62 -12.29 13.07 16.70
CA LYS A 62 -13.37 13.57 15.84
C LYS A 62 -14.37 12.47 15.48
N TRP A 63 -13.89 11.29 15.20
CA TRP A 63 -14.69 10.15 14.73
C TRP A 63 -14.05 8.83 15.09
N THR A 64 -14.85 7.79 15.22
CA THR A 64 -14.41 6.40 15.39
C THR A 64 -15.39 5.48 14.68
N PRO A 65 -14.92 4.52 13.89
CA PRO A 65 -15.79 3.56 13.21
C PRO A 65 -16.51 2.67 14.24
N ASP A 66 -17.71 2.21 13.89
CA ASP A 66 -18.42 1.18 14.65
C ASP A 66 -17.95 -0.20 14.20
N GLY A 67 -16.91 -0.73 14.84
CA GLY A 67 -16.23 -1.96 14.45
C GLY A 67 -15.01 -1.72 13.55
N LEU A 68 -14.76 -2.60 12.56
CA LEU A 68 -13.71 -2.38 11.58
C LEU A 68 -14.11 -1.25 10.63
N PRO A 69 -13.16 -0.37 10.24
CA PRO A 69 -13.46 0.61 9.21
C PRO A 69 -13.72 -0.06 7.86
N SER A 70 -14.37 0.68 6.97
CA SER A 70 -14.65 0.27 5.60
C SER A 70 -14.07 1.30 4.62
N PHE A 71 -13.68 0.87 3.44
CA PHE A 71 -13.40 1.82 2.34
C PHE A 71 -14.66 2.66 2.02
N GLY A 72 -15.85 2.14 2.32
CA GLY A 72 -17.11 2.88 2.18
C GLY A 72 -17.22 4.11 3.09
N ASP A 73 -16.49 4.16 4.20
CA ASP A 73 -16.51 5.30 5.14
C ASP A 73 -16.08 6.62 4.52
N ILE A 74 -15.32 6.56 3.42
CA ILE A 74 -14.96 7.75 2.63
C ILE A 74 -16.10 8.20 1.72
N TRP A 75 -16.88 7.24 1.19
CA TRP A 75 -17.79 7.48 0.07
C TRP A 75 -19.25 7.64 0.48
N GLU A 76 -19.67 6.90 1.48
CA GLU A 76 -21.05 6.95 1.96
C GLU A 76 -21.22 7.98 3.07
N PRO A 77 -22.40 8.56 3.25
CA PRO A 77 -22.67 9.46 4.36
C PRO A 77 -22.36 8.81 5.70
N ASN A 78 -21.51 9.45 6.47
CA ASN A 78 -21.07 8.94 7.76
C ASN A 78 -21.41 9.96 8.84
N PRO A 79 -22.27 9.62 9.83
CA PRO A 79 -22.64 10.57 10.88
C PRO A 79 -21.40 11.12 11.61
N GLY A 80 -21.27 12.44 11.65
CA GLY A 80 -20.13 13.12 12.30
C GLY A 80 -18.93 13.37 11.39
N ILE A 81 -18.99 12.99 10.11
CA ILE A 81 -17.95 13.32 9.12
C ILE A 81 -18.60 14.10 7.98
N ASP A 82 -18.64 15.42 8.08
CA ASP A 82 -19.12 16.27 7.01
C ASP A 82 -17.92 16.73 6.14
N GLY A 83 -17.79 16.17 4.94
CA GLY A 83 -16.86 16.65 3.94
C GLY A 83 -15.38 16.66 4.31
N ALA A 84 -14.99 15.84 5.30
CA ALA A 84 -13.66 15.89 5.88
C ALA A 84 -12.84 14.62 5.63
N PHE A 85 -12.74 14.19 4.36
CA PHE A 85 -11.92 13.03 4.02
C PHE A 85 -10.76 13.37 3.08
N MET A 86 -9.79 12.48 3.06
CA MET A 86 -8.59 12.56 2.25
C MET A 86 -8.56 11.41 1.27
N MET A 87 -8.26 11.72 0.02
CA MET A 87 -8.02 10.72 -1.02
C MET A 87 -6.52 10.56 -1.27
N GLY A 88 -6.11 9.36 -1.54
CA GLY A 88 -4.77 9.05 -2.01
C GLY A 88 -4.53 9.49 -3.45
N ARG A 89 -3.54 8.90 -4.08
CA ARG A 89 -3.40 8.98 -5.54
C ARG A 89 -4.66 8.41 -6.17
N THR A 90 -5.14 9.07 -7.23
CA THR A 90 -6.45 8.78 -7.84
C THR A 90 -6.74 7.29 -8.01
N TYR A 91 -5.79 6.52 -8.55
CA TYR A 91 -5.99 5.09 -8.79
C TYR A 91 -6.09 4.26 -7.49
N SER A 92 -5.35 4.57 -6.43
CA SER A 92 -5.38 3.77 -5.21
C SER A 92 -6.68 3.94 -4.43
N MET A 93 -7.18 5.17 -4.34
CA MET A 93 -8.48 5.40 -3.70
C MET A 93 -9.63 4.80 -4.51
N MET A 94 -9.54 4.84 -5.84
CA MET A 94 -10.51 4.20 -6.72
C MET A 94 -10.46 2.68 -6.59
N THR A 95 -9.27 2.10 -6.37
CA THR A 95 -9.11 0.68 -6.06
C THR A 95 -9.81 0.33 -4.74
N GLY A 96 -9.62 1.12 -3.68
CA GLY A 96 -10.36 0.94 -2.41
C GLY A 96 -11.87 1.02 -2.62
N CYS A 97 -12.35 2.00 -3.40
CA CYS A 97 -13.76 2.11 -3.78
C CYS A 97 -14.24 0.85 -4.53
N GLY A 98 -13.47 0.34 -5.48
CA GLY A 98 -13.79 -0.87 -6.24
C GLY A 98 -13.87 -2.12 -5.36
N ILE A 99 -12.95 -2.27 -4.41
CA ILE A 99 -12.97 -3.37 -3.43
C ILE A 99 -14.22 -3.28 -2.56
N TRP A 100 -14.55 -2.09 -2.05
CA TRP A 100 -15.79 -1.88 -1.31
C TRP A 100 -17.03 -2.21 -2.15
N MET A 101 -17.12 -1.74 -3.40
CA MET A 101 -18.22 -2.08 -4.30
C MET A 101 -18.32 -3.58 -4.56
N HIS A 102 -17.20 -4.28 -4.68
CA HIS A 102 -17.17 -5.73 -4.82
C HIS A 102 -17.73 -6.44 -3.58
N HIS A 103 -17.28 -6.03 -2.40
CA HIS A 103 -17.74 -6.56 -1.12
C HIS A 103 -19.24 -6.34 -0.92
N GLN A 104 -19.77 -5.21 -1.38
CA GLN A 104 -21.21 -4.91 -1.39
C GLN A 104 -22.01 -5.63 -2.50
N GLY A 105 -21.37 -6.46 -3.32
CA GLY A 105 -22.02 -7.14 -4.44
C GLY A 105 -22.46 -6.22 -5.58
N LYS A 106 -21.97 -4.97 -5.62
CA LYS A 106 -22.32 -3.97 -6.64
C LYS A 106 -21.61 -4.20 -7.97
N MET A 107 -20.44 -4.85 -7.94
CA MET A 107 -19.63 -5.18 -9.12
C MET A 107 -18.62 -6.30 -8.83
N ASP A 108 -18.12 -6.96 -9.88
CA ASP A 108 -16.95 -7.85 -9.79
C ASP A 108 -15.68 -7.05 -10.10
N PHE A 109 -15.13 -6.39 -9.09
CA PHE A 109 -13.92 -5.56 -9.23
C PHE A 109 -12.72 -6.36 -9.77
N TRP A 110 -12.51 -7.59 -9.28
CA TRP A 110 -11.35 -8.39 -9.62
C TRP A 110 -11.35 -8.89 -11.07
N SER A 111 -12.53 -8.94 -11.73
CA SER A 111 -12.60 -9.20 -13.16
C SER A 111 -11.93 -8.15 -14.02
N SER A 112 -11.69 -6.94 -13.48
CA SER A 112 -10.98 -5.84 -14.16
C SER A 112 -9.59 -6.21 -14.66
N TYR A 113 -8.95 -7.20 -14.03
CA TYR A 113 -7.60 -7.62 -14.39
C TYR A 113 -7.56 -8.76 -15.42
N LYS A 114 -8.71 -9.18 -15.96
CA LYS A 114 -8.81 -10.26 -16.96
C LYS A 114 -8.59 -9.76 -18.38
N ASP A 115 -9.14 -8.58 -18.70
CA ASP A 115 -9.05 -7.98 -20.04
C ASP A 115 -9.26 -6.45 -19.97
N ASP A 116 -8.83 -5.74 -21.04
CA ASP A 116 -8.86 -4.29 -21.16
C ASP A 116 -10.29 -3.72 -21.13
N ASP A 117 -11.21 -4.33 -21.87
CA ASP A 117 -12.59 -3.84 -21.99
C ASP A 117 -13.32 -3.91 -20.65
N THR A 118 -13.18 -5.03 -19.94
CA THR A 118 -13.76 -5.21 -18.59
C THR A 118 -13.14 -4.20 -17.61
N MET A 119 -11.83 -3.99 -17.68
CA MET A 119 -11.17 -3.01 -16.84
C MET A 119 -11.71 -1.61 -17.10
N ARG A 120 -11.77 -1.15 -18.34
CA ARG A 120 -12.28 0.19 -18.70
C ARG A 120 -13.71 0.40 -18.21
N LYS A 121 -14.57 -0.58 -18.38
CA LYS A 121 -15.96 -0.52 -17.92
C LYS A 121 -16.05 -0.39 -16.40
N ASN A 122 -15.34 -1.23 -15.68
CA ASN A 122 -15.36 -1.22 -14.22
C ASN A 122 -14.76 0.09 -13.66
N TRP A 123 -13.62 0.52 -14.21
CA TRP A 123 -12.98 1.75 -13.79
C TRP A 123 -13.82 2.99 -14.13
N GLN A 124 -14.55 3.02 -15.26
CA GLN A 124 -15.48 4.10 -15.55
C GLN A 124 -16.60 4.15 -14.51
N THR A 125 -17.16 3.00 -14.14
CA THR A 125 -18.21 2.92 -13.10
C THR A 125 -17.70 3.45 -11.75
N ILE A 126 -16.49 3.07 -11.34
CA ILE A 126 -15.87 3.54 -10.11
C ILE A 126 -15.61 5.06 -10.19
N THR A 127 -15.08 5.53 -11.31
CA THR A 127 -14.78 6.95 -11.55
C THR A 127 -16.04 7.81 -11.43
N ASP A 128 -17.11 7.43 -12.10
CA ASP A 128 -18.38 8.17 -12.08
C ASP A 128 -18.95 8.26 -10.67
N TYR A 129 -18.85 7.15 -9.92
CA TYR A 129 -19.27 7.12 -8.53
C TYR A 129 -18.40 8.05 -7.66
N CYS A 130 -17.07 7.96 -7.75
CA CYS A 130 -16.15 8.78 -6.98
C CYS A 130 -16.34 10.27 -7.29
N ILE A 131 -16.55 10.66 -8.56
CA ILE A 131 -16.83 12.03 -8.97
C ILE A 131 -18.13 12.54 -8.34
N SER A 132 -19.16 11.69 -8.24
CA SER A 132 -20.42 12.07 -7.61
C SER A 132 -20.28 12.41 -6.12
N LYS A 133 -19.23 11.96 -5.48
CA LYS A 133 -18.93 12.17 -4.04
C LYS A 133 -17.82 13.22 -3.80
N LYS A 134 -17.29 13.85 -4.83
CA LYS A 134 -16.12 14.75 -4.71
C LYS A 134 -16.34 15.97 -3.80
N ALA A 135 -17.58 16.35 -3.55
CA ALA A 135 -17.88 17.49 -2.65
C ALA A 135 -17.40 17.27 -1.21
N ASN A 136 -17.20 16.00 -0.81
CA ASN A 136 -16.68 15.66 0.50
C ASN A 136 -15.15 15.67 0.58
N LEU A 137 -14.45 15.86 -0.53
CA LEU A 137 -13.01 15.76 -0.61
C LEU A 137 -12.33 17.01 -0.07
N VAL A 138 -11.42 16.83 0.89
CA VAL A 138 -10.60 17.92 1.45
C VAL A 138 -9.31 18.08 0.65
N LYS A 139 -8.59 16.97 0.39
CA LYS A 139 -7.33 17.00 -0.35
C LYS A 139 -6.96 15.64 -0.95
N PHE A 140 -6.11 15.71 -1.98
CA PHE A 140 -5.30 14.59 -2.45
C PHE A 140 -3.92 14.62 -1.79
N TRP A 141 -3.30 13.46 -1.69
CA TRP A 141 -1.93 13.36 -1.23
C TRP A 141 -1.05 12.56 -2.22
N SER A 142 0.24 12.84 -2.21
CA SER A 142 1.26 12.10 -2.97
C SER A 142 2.53 11.98 -2.15
N GLY A 143 2.53 11.08 -1.18
CA GLY A 143 3.67 10.85 -0.28
C GLY A 143 3.28 10.90 1.20
N ALA A 144 4.25 10.60 2.07
CA ALA A 144 4.03 10.46 3.51
C ALA A 144 3.66 11.78 4.21
N ASP A 145 4.43 12.84 3.95
CA ASP A 145 4.23 14.13 4.65
C ASP A 145 2.89 14.79 4.33
N PRO A 146 2.39 14.82 3.07
CA PRO A 146 1.04 15.28 2.78
C PRO A 146 -0.07 14.49 3.48
N GLN A 147 0.12 13.20 3.76
CA GLN A 147 -0.83 12.41 4.54
C GLN A 147 -0.89 12.90 5.99
N LYS A 148 0.28 13.07 6.64
CA LYS A 148 0.39 13.60 7.99
C LYS A 148 -0.22 15.00 8.08
N GLN A 149 0.12 15.88 7.15
CA GLN A 149 -0.41 17.24 7.07
C GLN A 149 -1.94 17.27 6.98
N GLY A 150 -2.54 16.34 6.22
CA GLY A 150 -3.99 16.22 6.13
C GLY A 150 -4.67 16.16 7.49
N PHE A 151 -4.18 15.31 8.36
CA PHE A 151 -4.74 15.12 9.71
C PHE A 151 -4.34 16.20 10.71
N THR A 152 -3.18 16.86 10.53
CA THR A 152 -2.70 17.86 11.51
C THR A 152 -3.19 19.27 11.21
N SER A 153 -3.28 19.70 9.95
CA SER A 153 -3.52 21.09 9.59
C SER A 153 -4.60 21.32 8.54
N ASP A 154 -4.93 20.34 7.70
CA ASP A 154 -5.85 20.54 6.59
C ASP A 154 -7.30 20.12 6.89
N GLY A 155 -7.58 19.70 8.13
CA GLY A 155 -8.93 19.40 8.61
C GLY A 155 -9.48 18.04 8.18
N VAL A 156 -8.65 17.12 7.69
CA VAL A 156 -9.07 15.76 7.36
C VAL A 156 -9.47 15.03 8.63
N VAL A 157 -10.64 14.38 8.61
CA VAL A 157 -11.15 13.54 9.70
C VAL A 157 -10.95 12.06 9.39
N VAL A 158 -11.23 11.64 8.19
CA VAL A 158 -11.06 10.24 7.73
C VAL A 158 -10.38 10.24 6.36
N GLY A 159 -9.56 9.25 6.08
CA GLY A 159 -8.87 9.16 4.79
C GLY A 159 -8.35 7.76 4.49
N GLN A 160 -8.10 7.51 3.21
CA GLN A 160 -7.35 6.34 2.77
C GLN A 160 -5.88 6.71 2.71
N THR A 161 -5.04 6.03 3.46
CA THR A 161 -3.62 6.34 3.63
C THR A 161 -2.77 5.08 3.68
N TRP A 162 -1.46 5.26 3.59
CA TRP A 162 -0.51 4.20 3.96
C TRP A 162 -0.43 4.04 5.48
N ASP A 163 -0.11 2.83 5.93
CA ASP A 163 0.12 2.51 7.35
C ASP A 163 1.31 3.28 7.94
N GLY A 164 2.48 3.25 7.32
CA GLY A 164 3.73 3.79 7.87
C GLY A 164 3.63 5.24 8.37
N PRO A 165 3.17 6.22 7.56
CA PRO A 165 3.02 7.61 8.00
C PRO A 165 2.12 7.76 9.23
N ILE A 166 1.00 7.03 9.26
CA ILE A 166 0.03 7.15 10.36
C ILE A 166 0.51 6.41 11.60
N VAL A 167 1.13 5.24 11.45
CA VAL A 167 1.81 4.54 12.56
C VAL A 167 2.87 5.45 13.19
N SER A 168 3.63 6.20 12.39
CA SER A 168 4.58 7.19 12.89
C SER A 168 3.89 8.29 13.72
N MET A 169 2.72 8.77 13.31
CA MET A 169 1.93 9.75 14.08
C MET A 169 1.37 9.14 15.36
N MET A 170 0.86 7.90 15.32
CA MET A 170 0.39 7.17 16.49
C MET A 170 1.51 7.01 17.54
N LYS A 171 2.74 6.67 17.09
CA LYS A 171 3.92 6.63 17.96
C LYS A 171 4.26 7.98 18.60
N ALA A 172 4.02 9.06 17.89
CA ALA A 172 4.21 10.42 18.40
C ALA A 172 3.08 10.89 19.35
N GLY A 173 2.06 10.09 19.58
CA GLY A 173 0.93 10.41 20.44
C GLY A 173 -0.11 11.34 19.80
N GLU A 174 -0.08 11.49 18.48
CA GLU A 174 -1.11 12.23 17.75
C GLU A 174 -2.46 11.51 17.84
N PRO A 175 -3.59 12.23 17.89
CA PRO A 175 -4.92 11.64 17.99
C PRO A 175 -5.41 11.10 16.65
N VAL A 176 -4.68 10.13 16.12
CA VAL A 176 -5.00 9.43 14.89
C VAL A 176 -4.97 7.92 15.08
N ALA A 177 -5.71 7.20 14.26
CA ALA A 177 -5.65 5.76 14.18
C ALA A 177 -5.60 5.31 12.72
N TYR A 178 -5.12 4.11 12.51
CA TYR A 178 -5.11 3.38 11.24
C TYR A 178 -5.52 1.95 11.51
N GLN A 179 -6.33 1.38 10.62
CA GLN A 179 -6.72 -0.02 10.75
C GLN A 179 -7.04 -0.62 9.38
N THR A 180 -6.83 -1.92 9.25
CA THR A 180 -7.30 -2.68 8.10
C THR A 180 -8.82 -2.67 8.03
N THR A 181 -9.38 -2.55 6.82
CA THR A 181 -10.83 -2.53 6.60
C THR A 181 -11.45 -3.93 6.69
N ASP A 182 -12.76 -3.99 6.85
CA ASP A 182 -13.51 -5.26 6.83
C ASP A 182 -13.40 -5.96 5.46
N GLU A 183 -13.30 -5.22 4.37
CA GLU A 183 -13.08 -5.73 3.02
C GLU A 183 -11.65 -6.24 2.79
N GLY A 184 -10.76 -6.04 3.74
CA GLY A 184 -9.33 -6.27 3.61
C GLY A 184 -8.59 -5.07 3.01
N ALA A 185 -7.48 -4.67 3.66
CA ALA A 185 -6.65 -3.58 3.18
C ALA A 185 -5.91 -3.94 1.89
N LEU A 186 -5.61 -2.94 1.06
CA LEU A 186 -4.63 -3.09 -0.02
C LEU A 186 -3.25 -3.37 0.57
N ALA A 187 -2.52 -4.32 0.01
CA ALA A 187 -1.18 -4.67 0.47
C ALA A 187 -0.16 -4.58 -0.66
N TRP A 188 1.03 -4.13 -0.32
CA TRP A 188 2.16 -4.02 -1.24
C TRP A 188 3.43 -4.57 -0.57
N VAL A 189 4.39 -4.96 -1.39
CA VAL A 189 5.71 -5.41 -0.94
C VAL A 189 6.75 -4.56 -1.66
N ASP A 190 7.59 -3.90 -0.88
CA ASP A 190 8.76 -3.20 -1.40
C ASP A 190 10.01 -4.07 -1.25
N GLY A 191 10.95 -3.86 -2.14
CA GLY A 191 12.18 -4.62 -2.14
C GLY A 191 13.36 -3.87 -2.70
N ILE A 192 14.49 -4.53 -2.64
CA ILE A 192 15.77 -4.04 -3.11
C ILE A 192 15.98 -4.52 -4.55
N THR A 193 16.52 -3.66 -5.38
CA THR A 193 16.98 -3.97 -6.73
C THR A 193 18.47 -3.64 -6.87
N LEU A 194 19.17 -4.35 -7.75
CA LEU A 194 20.57 -4.08 -8.06
C LEU A 194 20.66 -3.31 -9.38
N SER A 195 21.33 -2.16 -9.37
CA SER A 195 21.58 -1.42 -10.60
C SER A 195 22.46 -2.22 -11.56
N ALA A 196 22.14 -2.25 -12.86
CA ALA A 196 23.01 -2.83 -13.88
C ALA A 196 24.37 -2.13 -14.01
N LYS A 197 24.50 -0.92 -13.42
CA LYS A 197 25.74 -0.12 -13.38
C LYS A 197 26.33 -0.05 -11.98
N ALA A 198 25.92 -0.93 -11.06
CA ALA A 198 26.51 -0.97 -9.73
C ALA A 198 27.99 -1.37 -9.80
N GLU A 199 28.85 -0.65 -9.08
CA GLU A 199 30.30 -0.92 -9.00
C GLU A 199 30.65 -1.64 -7.69
N ASN A 200 29.94 -1.33 -6.59
CA ASN A 200 30.17 -1.89 -5.25
C ASN A 200 29.22 -3.08 -5.02
N ILE A 201 29.40 -4.14 -5.80
CA ILE A 201 28.50 -5.29 -5.83
C ILE A 201 28.59 -6.11 -4.54
N ASP A 202 29.79 -6.36 -4.04
CA ASP A 202 29.98 -7.19 -2.83
C ASP A 202 29.45 -6.47 -1.60
N GLU A 203 29.67 -5.17 -1.47
CA GLU A 203 29.11 -4.33 -0.40
C GLU A 203 27.58 -4.28 -0.45
N ALA A 204 26.99 -4.29 -1.66
CA ALA A 204 25.54 -4.36 -1.80
C ALA A 204 24.97 -5.67 -1.25
N TYR A 205 25.64 -6.80 -1.50
CA TYR A 205 25.23 -8.09 -0.92
C TYR A 205 25.45 -8.14 0.60
N GLU A 206 26.50 -7.54 1.13
CA GLU A 206 26.72 -7.42 2.57
C GLU A 206 25.59 -6.63 3.23
N LEU A 207 25.23 -5.47 2.65
CA LEU A 207 24.10 -4.66 3.15
C LEU A 207 22.78 -5.42 3.12
N ILE A 208 22.49 -6.15 2.03
CA ILE A 208 21.29 -6.97 1.91
C ILE A 208 21.28 -8.05 2.97
N ASN A 209 22.37 -8.80 3.13
CA ASN A 209 22.47 -9.84 4.14
C ASN A 209 22.31 -9.28 5.56
N TYR A 210 22.89 -8.12 5.85
CA TYR A 210 22.73 -7.43 7.12
C TYR A 210 21.25 -7.05 7.35
N SER A 211 20.58 -6.47 6.36
CA SER A 211 19.19 -6.06 6.45
C SER A 211 18.20 -7.24 6.61
N PHE A 212 18.61 -8.45 6.19
CA PHE A 212 17.81 -9.67 6.31
C PHE A 212 18.08 -10.44 7.62
N THR A 213 18.72 -9.82 8.60
CA THR A 213 18.73 -10.35 9.96
C THR A 213 17.47 -9.94 10.71
N PRO A 214 16.88 -10.81 11.57
CA PRO A 214 15.67 -10.48 12.32
C PRO A 214 15.82 -9.22 13.18
N GLU A 215 16.98 -9.04 13.83
CA GLU A 215 17.26 -7.87 14.65
C GLU A 215 17.20 -6.57 13.85
N VAL A 216 17.91 -6.50 12.72
CA VAL A 216 17.93 -5.29 11.87
C VAL A 216 16.57 -5.05 11.22
N GLY A 217 15.89 -6.12 10.79
CA GLY A 217 14.50 -6.04 10.31
C GLY A 217 13.58 -5.40 11.35
N GLY A 218 13.69 -5.82 12.62
CA GLY A 218 12.89 -5.27 13.72
C GLY A 218 13.23 -3.82 14.05
N MET A 219 14.53 -3.50 14.15
CA MET A 219 15.01 -2.13 14.38
C MET A 219 14.51 -1.16 13.31
N THR A 220 14.58 -1.57 12.04
CA THR A 220 14.09 -0.77 10.91
C THR A 220 12.61 -0.44 11.05
N ILE A 221 11.78 -1.41 11.43
CA ILE A 221 10.33 -1.20 11.59
C ILE A 221 10.00 -0.30 12.79
N ASN A 222 10.81 -0.37 13.85
CA ASN A 222 10.65 0.56 14.97
C ASN A 222 10.77 2.03 14.53
N GLU A 223 11.55 2.32 13.50
CA GLU A 223 11.74 3.69 12.99
C GLU A 223 10.70 4.08 11.92
N ILE A 224 10.46 3.21 10.94
CA ILE A 224 9.69 3.59 9.74
C ILE A 224 8.17 3.32 9.81
N GLY A 225 7.73 2.43 10.71
CA GLY A 225 6.30 2.17 10.94
C GLY A 225 5.60 1.24 9.93
N TYR A 226 6.35 0.64 9.00
CA TYR A 226 5.85 -0.41 8.09
C TYR A 226 6.01 -1.80 8.70
N ASN A 227 6.08 -2.85 7.89
CA ASN A 227 6.25 -4.23 8.33
C ASN A 227 7.47 -4.87 7.65
N SER A 228 8.21 -5.71 8.38
CA SER A 228 9.37 -6.41 7.84
C SER A 228 8.96 -7.63 7.02
N ALA A 229 9.64 -7.87 5.91
CA ALA A 229 9.57 -9.14 5.20
C ALA A 229 10.39 -10.25 5.90
N VAL A 230 11.19 -9.90 6.91
CA VAL A 230 12.08 -10.82 7.62
C VAL A 230 11.31 -11.53 8.74
N ILE A 231 11.33 -12.86 8.72
CA ILE A 231 10.72 -13.72 9.73
C ILE A 231 11.44 -13.52 11.05
N GLY A 232 10.69 -13.41 12.15
CA GLY A 232 11.25 -13.19 13.50
C GLY A 232 11.63 -11.72 13.79
N ALA A 233 11.52 -10.81 12.82
CA ALA A 233 11.76 -9.38 13.06
C ALA A 233 10.84 -8.79 14.15
N SER A 234 9.62 -9.32 14.29
CA SER A 234 8.65 -8.89 15.32
C SER A 234 9.13 -9.12 16.75
N ASP A 235 10.06 -10.03 16.98
CA ASP A 235 10.62 -10.29 18.30
C ASP A 235 11.46 -9.08 18.77
N PHE A 236 12.00 -8.31 17.84
CA PHE A 236 12.80 -7.11 18.05
C PHE A 236 11.99 -5.80 17.97
N TYR A 237 10.67 -5.89 17.83
CA TYR A 237 9.82 -4.70 17.92
C TYR A 237 9.80 -4.18 19.35
N SER A 238 9.82 -2.84 19.50
CA SER A 238 9.56 -2.19 20.79
C SER A 238 8.13 -2.51 21.26
N ASP A 239 7.87 -2.38 22.56
CA ASP A 239 6.53 -2.60 23.11
C ASP A 239 5.50 -1.67 22.44
N ALA A 240 5.88 -0.42 22.17
CA ALA A 240 5.03 0.54 21.45
C ALA A 240 4.72 0.05 20.02
N THR A 241 5.72 -0.45 19.29
CA THR A 241 5.52 -0.99 17.94
C THR A 241 4.63 -2.24 17.96
N LYS A 242 4.82 -3.14 18.92
CA LYS A 242 3.97 -4.33 19.10
C LYS A 242 2.51 -3.96 19.34
N ALA A 243 2.27 -3.02 20.28
CA ALA A 243 0.92 -2.56 20.61
C ALA A 243 0.22 -1.91 19.41
N ILE A 244 0.94 -1.06 18.65
CA ILE A 244 0.39 -0.41 17.46
C ILE A 244 0.12 -1.44 16.36
N SER A 245 1.03 -2.39 16.12
CA SER A 245 0.83 -3.44 15.13
C SER A 245 -0.44 -4.26 15.40
N GLN A 246 -0.72 -4.57 16.66
CA GLN A 246 -1.95 -5.25 17.07
C GLN A 246 -3.21 -4.40 16.85
N ALA A 247 -3.12 -3.10 17.04
CA ALA A 247 -4.22 -2.17 16.77
C ALA A 247 -4.48 -1.99 15.27
N VAL A 248 -3.43 -1.98 14.46
CA VAL A 248 -3.48 -1.84 13.00
C VAL A 248 -4.05 -3.09 12.33
N TYR A 249 -3.65 -4.27 12.82
CA TYR A 249 -4.03 -5.59 12.27
C TYR A 249 -4.75 -6.43 13.33
N PRO A 250 -5.97 -6.06 13.77
CA PRO A 250 -6.67 -6.76 14.84
C PRO A 250 -7.16 -8.14 14.36
N GLY A 251 -7.10 -9.12 15.26
CA GLY A 251 -7.61 -10.46 15.00
C GLY A 251 -6.93 -11.15 13.81
N ASP A 252 -7.74 -11.55 12.83
CA ASP A 252 -7.31 -12.24 11.60
C ASP A 252 -7.20 -11.31 10.38
N THR A 253 -7.30 -10.00 10.54
CA THR A 253 -7.36 -9.05 9.41
C THR A 253 -6.12 -9.09 8.53
N ALA A 254 -4.94 -9.44 9.07
CA ALA A 254 -3.74 -9.65 8.26
C ALA A 254 -3.87 -10.81 7.25
N SER A 255 -4.77 -11.76 7.48
CA SER A 255 -5.05 -12.85 6.53
C SER A 255 -6.02 -12.46 5.40
N LYS A 256 -6.66 -11.30 5.51
CA LYS A 256 -7.66 -10.77 4.56
C LYS A 256 -7.12 -9.68 3.65
N LEU A 257 -5.81 -9.47 3.62
CA LEU A 257 -5.19 -8.44 2.79
C LEU A 257 -5.42 -8.71 1.31
N ASN A 258 -5.63 -7.63 0.56
CA ASN A 258 -5.75 -7.63 -0.89
C ASN A 258 -4.41 -7.22 -1.52
N PRO A 259 -3.53 -8.16 -1.91
CA PRO A 259 -2.30 -7.81 -2.59
C PRO A 259 -2.60 -7.05 -3.88
N TRP A 260 -1.83 -6.00 -4.18
CA TRP A 260 -1.91 -5.34 -5.47
C TRP A 260 -1.70 -6.38 -6.58
N PRO A 261 -2.67 -6.54 -7.49
CA PRO A 261 -2.52 -7.48 -8.58
C PRO A 261 -1.42 -7.01 -9.54
N PRO A 262 -0.77 -7.94 -10.28
CA PRO A 262 0.15 -7.57 -11.33
C PRO A 262 -0.51 -6.61 -12.32
N GLU A 263 0.19 -5.54 -12.68
CA GLU A 263 -0.30 -4.56 -13.66
C GLU A 263 -0.24 -5.18 -15.07
N PRO A 264 -1.39 -5.45 -15.74
CA PRO A 264 -1.38 -5.96 -17.10
C PRO A 264 -0.86 -4.89 -18.09
N PRO A 265 -0.46 -5.28 -19.32
CA PRO A 265 0.11 -4.34 -20.30
C PRO A 265 -0.77 -3.12 -20.59
N TRP A 266 -2.09 -3.28 -20.55
CA TRP A 266 -3.07 -2.21 -20.79
C TRP A 266 -3.40 -1.34 -19.56
N TYR A 267 -2.85 -1.68 -18.39
CA TYR A 267 -3.21 -1.04 -17.12
C TYR A 267 -2.96 0.48 -17.14
N ALA A 268 -1.77 0.89 -17.59
CA ALA A 268 -1.41 2.31 -17.62
C ALA A 268 -2.31 3.11 -18.57
N ASP A 269 -2.61 2.55 -19.74
CA ASP A 269 -3.48 3.20 -20.72
C ASP A 269 -4.92 3.27 -20.21
N CYS A 270 -5.41 2.20 -19.59
CA CYS A 270 -6.72 2.20 -18.96
C CYS A 270 -6.85 3.32 -17.92
N LEU A 271 -5.88 3.43 -17.01
CA LEU A 271 -5.88 4.49 -15.99
C LEU A 271 -5.81 5.88 -16.59
N LEU A 272 -5.05 6.09 -17.66
CA LEU A 272 -4.94 7.38 -18.32
C LEU A 272 -6.28 7.85 -18.89
N TYR A 273 -7.09 6.93 -19.44
CA TYR A 273 -8.36 7.25 -20.10
C TYR A 273 -9.58 7.17 -19.19
N THR A 274 -9.49 6.45 -18.08
CA THR A 274 -10.62 6.27 -17.16
C THR A 274 -10.46 7.00 -15.83
N SER A 275 -9.24 7.42 -15.48
CA SER A 275 -9.03 8.28 -14.31
C SER A 275 -9.59 9.67 -14.59
N PRO A 276 -10.24 10.29 -13.60
CA PRO A 276 -10.69 11.66 -13.73
C PRO A 276 -9.54 12.61 -14.07
N SER A 277 -9.79 13.55 -14.96
CA SER A 277 -8.83 14.60 -15.23
C SER A 277 -8.64 15.47 -13.98
N PRO A 278 -7.53 16.23 -13.86
CA PRO A 278 -7.39 17.22 -12.79
C PRO A 278 -8.55 18.19 -12.69
N ARG A 279 -9.26 18.47 -13.81
CA ARG A 279 -10.46 19.33 -13.84
C ARG A 279 -11.66 18.67 -13.16
N ASP A 280 -11.81 17.36 -13.26
CA ASP A 280 -12.93 16.62 -12.64
C ASP A 280 -12.78 16.58 -11.12
N TRP A 281 -11.55 16.71 -10.63
CA TRP A 281 -11.18 16.76 -9.22
C TRP A 281 -10.88 18.16 -8.70
N THR A 282 -11.12 19.23 -9.46
CA THR A 282 -10.95 20.59 -8.94
C THR A 282 -11.90 20.78 -7.77
N ILE A 283 -11.33 20.96 -6.59
CA ILE A 283 -12.03 21.41 -5.39
C ILE A 283 -12.18 22.92 -5.57
N SER A 284 -13.40 23.38 -5.83
CA SER A 284 -13.72 24.82 -5.96
C SER A 284 -13.85 25.44 -4.59
#